data_f86ccf88e96435defd5e3b51e2599576
#
_entry.id   f86ccf88e96435defd5e3b51e2599576
#
_cell.length_a   1.000
_cell.length_b   1.000
_cell.length_c   1.000
_cell.angle_alpha   90.00
_cell.angle_beta   90.00
_cell.angle_gamma   90.00
#
_symmetry.space_group_name_H-M   'P 1'
#
loop_
_entity.id
_entity.type
_entity.pdbx_description
1 polymer ?
#
loop_
_entity_poly.entity_id
_entity_poly.type
_entity_poly.pdbx_seq_one_letter_code
_entity_poly.pdbx_strand_id
1 'polypeptide(L)'
;MSLARPLLSGVVTCFNEERQIRACLESLAWCDEIVVLDSHSTDRSAEIARSFPNVRFLERTYYGAAAAKNFALDQTRHEWAFILDADERCTPELRAEIEALLAAGPACGAYTVKRRCYFLGRAIRFSGWRNDRVVRLIRRGAARHANARVHPRVVVQGQAPTLRSPLDHYMIEDFHEYLKRMVKYGHWGAAQAWRDGQRASSFADVLFRPAWRFFRTYGLQLGVLDGGVGIAFCLCQAFATYAKWSLLWSWQLDAARGRSPQLPEFDEREETWRGAVPAAE
;
A
#
# COMPACT_ATOMS: atom_id res chain seq x y z
N MET A 1 18.77 11.18 -34.43
CA MET A 1 18.17 9.84 -34.26
C MET A 1 17.50 9.82 -32.89
N SER A 2 16.19 9.77 -32.86
CA SER A 2 15.48 9.57 -31.56
C SER A 2 15.86 8.17 -31.06
N LEU A 3 16.63 8.10 -29.98
CA LEU A 3 16.87 6.83 -29.30
C LEU A 3 15.51 6.33 -28.79
N ALA A 4 15.09 5.17 -29.26
CA ALA A 4 13.89 4.55 -28.75
C ALA A 4 14.05 4.37 -27.22
N ARG A 5 13.06 4.77 -26.43
CA ARG A 5 13.11 4.57 -24.96
C ARG A 5 13.30 3.09 -24.62
N PRO A 6 13.98 2.77 -23.52
CA PRO A 6 14.00 1.41 -23.01
C PRO A 6 12.57 0.87 -22.82
N LEU A 7 12.36 -0.42 -23.10
CA LEU A 7 11.09 -1.08 -22.89
C LEU A 7 10.76 -1.14 -21.38
N LEU A 8 9.48 -1.01 -21.06
CA LEU A 8 8.96 -0.90 -19.69
C LEU A 8 7.88 -1.93 -19.43
N SER A 9 8.00 -2.65 -18.32
CA SER A 9 6.97 -3.54 -17.80
C SER A 9 6.13 -2.81 -16.74
N GLY A 10 4.82 -2.76 -16.90
CA GLY A 10 3.88 -2.47 -15.82
C GLY A 10 3.80 -3.68 -14.88
N VAL A 11 3.68 -3.48 -13.58
CA VAL A 11 3.49 -4.54 -12.60
C VAL A 11 2.34 -4.18 -11.68
N VAL A 12 1.35 -5.06 -11.56
CA VAL A 12 0.17 -4.87 -10.69
C VAL A 12 -0.02 -6.12 -9.83
N THR A 13 -0.17 -5.92 -8.52
CA THR A 13 -0.62 -6.99 -7.60
C THR A 13 -2.09 -6.76 -7.26
N CYS A 14 -2.89 -7.84 -7.26
CA CYS A 14 -4.34 -7.77 -7.19
C CYS A 14 -4.92 -8.83 -6.25
N PHE A 15 -5.98 -8.49 -5.52
CA PHE A 15 -6.86 -9.39 -4.81
C PHE A 15 -8.22 -8.76 -4.57
N ASN A 16 -9.27 -9.21 -5.27
CA ASN A 16 -10.65 -8.69 -5.16
C ASN A 16 -10.75 -7.17 -5.40
N GLU A 17 -10.26 -6.73 -6.56
CA GLU A 17 -10.20 -5.32 -6.96
C GLU A 17 -11.01 -5.03 -8.23
N GLU A 18 -12.14 -5.73 -8.45
CA GLU A 18 -12.96 -5.59 -9.67
C GLU A 18 -13.38 -4.16 -9.96
N ARG A 19 -13.54 -3.32 -8.93
CA ARG A 19 -13.92 -1.92 -9.07
C ARG A 19 -12.77 -1.04 -9.56
N GLN A 20 -11.53 -1.42 -9.25
CA GLN A 20 -10.35 -0.59 -9.43
C GLN A 20 -9.42 -1.06 -10.56
N ILE A 21 -9.30 -2.39 -10.75
CA ILE A 21 -8.29 -2.99 -11.62
C ILE A 21 -8.36 -2.48 -13.07
N ARG A 22 -9.58 -2.27 -13.62
CA ARG A 22 -9.74 -1.78 -15.00
C ARG A 22 -9.03 -0.44 -15.21
N ALA A 23 -9.34 0.56 -14.41
CA ALA A 23 -8.76 1.88 -14.54
C ALA A 23 -7.27 1.91 -14.20
N CYS A 24 -6.77 1.00 -13.33
CA CYS A 24 -5.34 0.79 -13.13
C CYS A 24 -4.66 0.35 -14.43
N LEU A 25 -5.18 -0.71 -15.06
CA LEU A 25 -4.62 -1.27 -16.29
C LEU A 25 -4.72 -0.30 -17.47
N GLU A 26 -5.82 0.43 -17.60
CA GLU A 26 -5.96 1.51 -18.61
C GLU A 26 -4.88 2.58 -18.43
N SER A 27 -4.55 2.96 -17.19
CA SER A 27 -3.48 3.93 -16.91
C SER A 27 -2.08 3.41 -17.23
N LEU A 28 -1.91 2.08 -17.37
CA LEU A 28 -0.67 1.40 -17.74
C LEU A 28 -0.64 0.92 -19.19
N ALA A 29 -1.69 1.16 -20.00
CA ALA A 29 -1.80 0.65 -21.37
C ALA A 29 -0.64 1.10 -22.29
N TRP A 30 0.12 2.11 -21.91
CA TRP A 30 1.32 2.61 -22.60
C TRP A 30 2.59 1.79 -22.30
N CYS A 31 2.55 0.87 -21.32
CA CYS A 31 3.66 -0.05 -21.04
C CYS A 31 3.74 -1.13 -22.13
N ASP A 32 4.94 -1.62 -22.39
CA ASP A 32 5.20 -2.62 -23.44
C ASP A 32 4.69 -4.02 -23.05
N GLU A 33 4.59 -4.30 -21.77
CA GLU A 33 3.83 -5.41 -21.16
C GLU A 33 3.26 -4.97 -19.80
N ILE A 34 2.24 -5.68 -19.33
CA ILE A 34 1.75 -5.54 -17.94
C ILE A 34 1.71 -6.93 -17.30
N VAL A 35 2.44 -7.12 -16.22
CA VAL A 35 2.36 -8.33 -15.39
C VAL A 35 1.35 -8.10 -14.28
N VAL A 36 0.25 -8.83 -14.30
CA VAL A 36 -0.73 -8.84 -13.21
C VAL A 36 -0.53 -10.11 -12.40
N LEU A 37 -0.23 -9.95 -11.10
CA LEU A 37 -0.18 -11.04 -10.15
C LEU A 37 -1.43 -11.02 -9.28
N ASP A 38 -2.30 -11.99 -9.49
CA ASP A 38 -3.53 -12.17 -8.73
C ASP A 38 -3.35 -13.16 -7.59
N SER A 39 -3.92 -12.84 -6.43
CA SER A 39 -3.86 -13.69 -5.24
C SER A 39 -5.11 -14.56 -5.08
N HIS A 40 -5.58 -15.17 -6.17
CA HIS A 40 -6.81 -15.98 -6.26
C HIS A 40 -8.07 -15.15 -5.94
N SER A 41 -8.28 -14.06 -6.66
CA SER A 41 -9.51 -13.26 -6.58
C SER A 41 -10.75 -14.10 -6.85
N THR A 42 -11.81 -13.81 -6.10
CA THR A 42 -13.13 -14.48 -6.20
C THR A 42 -14.18 -13.62 -6.87
N ASP A 43 -13.82 -12.38 -7.20
CA ASP A 43 -14.63 -11.41 -7.94
C ASP A 43 -14.22 -11.40 -9.43
N ARG A 44 -14.64 -10.38 -10.17
CA ARG A 44 -14.34 -10.26 -11.60
C ARG A 44 -12.94 -9.71 -11.91
N SER A 45 -12.06 -9.54 -10.93
CA SER A 45 -10.70 -8.99 -11.13
C SER A 45 -9.92 -9.75 -12.19
N ALA A 46 -9.90 -11.08 -12.10
CA ALA A 46 -9.18 -11.95 -13.05
C ALA A 46 -9.75 -11.86 -14.47
N GLU A 47 -11.09 -11.85 -14.62
CA GLU A 47 -11.79 -11.68 -15.91
C GLU A 47 -11.38 -10.35 -16.56
N ILE A 48 -11.46 -9.26 -15.78
CA ILE A 48 -11.11 -7.91 -16.25
C ILE A 48 -9.63 -7.86 -16.67
N ALA A 49 -8.72 -8.36 -15.85
CA ALA A 49 -7.28 -8.33 -16.15
C ALA A 49 -6.95 -9.10 -17.46
N ARG A 50 -7.54 -10.27 -17.66
CA ARG A 50 -7.33 -11.09 -18.86
C ARG A 50 -7.91 -10.47 -20.13
N SER A 51 -8.82 -9.48 -20.03
CA SER A 51 -9.38 -8.79 -21.19
C SER A 51 -8.43 -7.79 -21.86
N PHE A 52 -7.29 -7.46 -21.23
CA PHE A 52 -6.30 -6.54 -21.78
C PHE A 52 -5.25 -7.30 -22.61
N PRO A 53 -5.00 -6.90 -23.87
CA PRO A 53 -4.15 -7.68 -24.78
C PRO A 53 -2.66 -7.70 -24.40
N ASN A 54 -2.18 -6.67 -23.68
CA ASN A 54 -0.78 -6.56 -23.23
C ASN A 54 -0.58 -7.05 -21.79
N VAL A 55 -1.62 -7.65 -21.16
CA VAL A 55 -1.54 -8.20 -19.82
C VAL A 55 -1.07 -9.66 -19.88
N ARG A 56 -0.04 -9.94 -19.10
CA ARG A 56 0.35 -11.29 -18.72
C ARG A 56 -0.15 -11.56 -17.30
N PHE A 57 -1.22 -12.35 -17.22
CA PHE A 57 -1.90 -12.69 -15.99
C PHE A 57 -1.26 -13.91 -15.32
N LEU A 58 -0.96 -13.78 -14.02
CA LEU A 58 -0.38 -14.82 -13.18
C LEU A 58 -1.21 -14.97 -11.91
N GLU A 59 -1.36 -16.19 -11.42
CA GLU A 59 -2.01 -16.50 -10.14
C GLU A 59 -1.01 -17.11 -9.17
N ARG A 60 -1.06 -16.68 -7.93
CA ARG A 60 -0.21 -17.23 -6.88
C ARG A 60 -0.83 -16.98 -5.51
N THR A 61 -0.68 -17.97 -4.61
CA THR A 61 -1.01 -17.80 -3.19
C THR A 61 -0.28 -16.59 -2.60
N TYR A 62 -1.00 -15.81 -1.82
CA TYR A 62 -0.46 -14.61 -1.19
C TYR A 62 0.46 -14.97 -0.01
N TYR A 63 1.72 -14.57 -0.10
CA TYR A 63 2.75 -14.72 0.94
C TYR A 63 3.20 -13.36 1.51
N GLY A 64 2.34 -12.34 1.43
CA GLY A 64 2.64 -10.98 1.84
C GLY A 64 2.97 -10.05 0.67
N ALA A 65 2.73 -8.74 0.89
CA ALA A 65 2.86 -7.73 -0.15
C ALA A 65 4.28 -7.65 -0.76
N ALA A 66 5.31 -7.78 0.08
CA ALA A 66 6.70 -7.76 -0.39
C ALA A 66 7.02 -8.97 -1.28
N ALA A 67 6.60 -10.17 -0.85
CA ALA A 67 6.83 -11.39 -1.62
C ALA A 67 6.06 -11.38 -2.95
N ALA A 68 4.81 -10.90 -2.95
CA ALA A 68 4.00 -10.77 -4.16
C ALA A 68 4.63 -9.79 -5.16
N LYS A 69 5.02 -8.59 -4.72
CA LYS A 69 5.65 -7.59 -5.57
C LYS A 69 7.00 -8.05 -6.10
N ASN A 70 7.84 -8.67 -5.26
CA ASN A 70 9.12 -9.23 -5.71
C ASN A 70 8.93 -10.32 -6.75
N PHE A 71 8.00 -11.26 -6.51
CA PHE A 71 7.71 -12.30 -7.47
C PHE A 71 7.23 -11.72 -8.81
N ALA A 72 6.30 -10.77 -8.78
CA ALA A 72 5.80 -10.13 -9.99
C ALA A 72 6.90 -9.38 -10.75
N LEU A 73 7.81 -8.69 -10.04
CA LEU A 73 9.00 -8.06 -10.61
C LEU A 73 9.91 -9.08 -11.32
N ASP A 74 10.13 -10.25 -10.71
CA ASP A 74 10.97 -11.29 -11.29
C ASP A 74 10.36 -11.88 -12.57
N GLN A 75 9.06 -11.74 -12.76
CA GLN A 75 8.36 -12.17 -13.97
C GLN A 75 8.43 -11.14 -15.10
N THR A 76 8.91 -9.92 -14.90
CA THR A 76 9.00 -8.91 -15.97
C THR A 76 10.03 -9.28 -17.02
N ARG A 77 9.75 -8.98 -18.29
CA ARG A 77 10.65 -9.24 -19.42
C ARG A 77 11.64 -8.10 -19.69
N HIS A 78 11.24 -6.89 -19.32
CA HIS A 78 12.00 -5.69 -19.63
C HIS A 78 12.93 -5.28 -18.48
N GLU A 79 13.89 -4.44 -18.79
CA GLU A 79 14.89 -3.94 -17.83
C GLU A 79 14.26 -3.02 -16.77
N TRP A 80 13.25 -2.26 -17.17
CA TRP A 80 12.54 -1.34 -16.29
C TRP A 80 11.14 -1.86 -15.95
N ALA A 81 10.76 -1.67 -14.71
CA ALA A 81 9.44 -2.00 -14.20
C ALA A 81 8.81 -0.79 -13.50
N PHE A 82 7.53 -0.54 -13.79
CA PHE A 82 6.71 0.46 -13.09
C PHE A 82 5.60 -0.26 -12.33
N ILE A 83 5.65 -0.17 -10.99
CA ILE A 83 4.78 -0.93 -10.09
C ILE A 83 3.63 -0.04 -9.65
N LEU A 84 2.39 -0.54 -9.76
CA LEU A 84 1.21 0.05 -9.16
C LEU A 84 0.46 -0.99 -8.32
N ASP A 85 -0.19 -0.50 -7.27
CA ASP A 85 -1.24 -1.27 -6.60
C ASP A 85 -2.54 -1.11 -7.43
N ALA A 86 -3.48 -2.07 -7.34
CA ALA A 86 -4.67 -2.07 -8.19
C ALA A 86 -5.56 -0.82 -8.00
N ASP A 87 -5.45 -0.16 -6.84
CA ASP A 87 -6.13 1.09 -6.50
C ASP A 87 -5.32 2.36 -6.85
N GLU A 88 -4.19 2.21 -7.58
CA GLU A 88 -3.37 3.32 -8.06
C GLU A 88 -3.53 3.56 -9.57
N ARG A 89 -3.26 4.80 -10.03
CA ARG A 89 -3.31 5.22 -11.43
C ARG A 89 -2.07 6.02 -11.80
N CYS A 90 -1.47 5.69 -12.93
CA CYS A 90 -0.45 6.54 -13.54
C CYS A 90 -1.13 7.77 -14.15
N THR A 91 -0.76 8.98 -13.69
CA THR A 91 -1.28 10.20 -14.31
C THR A 91 -0.63 10.45 -15.67
N PRO A 92 -1.28 11.17 -16.63
CA PRO A 92 -0.67 11.52 -17.89
C PRO A 92 0.65 12.28 -17.75
N GLU A 93 0.76 13.14 -16.73
CA GLU A 93 1.97 13.90 -16.43
C GLU A 93 3.10 12.98 -15.94
N LEU A 94 2.78 12.01 -15.08
CA LEU A 94 3.75 11.03 -14.60
C LEU A 94 4.21 10.11 -15.73
N ARG A 95 3.31 9.67 -16.59
CA ARG A 95 3.66 8.93 -17.81
C ARG A 95 4.67 9.70 -18.67
N ALA A 96 4.36 10.95 -19.00
CA ALA A 96 5.24 11.78 -19.83
C ALA A 96 6.62 11.97 -19.19
N GLU A 97 6.67 12.17 -17.86
CA GLU A 97 7.92 12.30 -17.10
C GLU A 97 8.74 10.99 -17.14
N ILE A 98 8.10 9.83 -16.97
CA ILE A 98 8.77 8.52 -17.04
C ILE A 98 9.30 8.26 -18.45
N GLU A 99 8.48 8.49 -19.49
CA GLU A 99 8.91 8.32 -20.89
C GLU A 99 10.11 9.20 -21.22
N ALA A 100 10.08 10.47 -20.81
CA ALA A 100 11.19 11.40 -21.02
C ALA A 100 12.46 10.99 -20.23
N LEU A 101 12.30 10.54 -18.98
CA LEU A 101 13.39 10.05 -18.14
C LEU A 101 14.06 8.83 -18.78
N LEU A 102 13.28 7.86 -19.24
CA LEU A 102 13.79 6.63 -19.86
C LEU A 102 14.51 6.95 -21.18
N ALA A 103 13.98 7.88 -21.98
CA ALA A 103 14.62 8.30 -23.24
C ALA A 103 15.94 9.05 -23.03
N ALA A 104 16.07 9.81 -21.92
CA ALA A 104 17.28 10.54 -21.58
C ALA A 104 18.40 9.68 -20.99
N GLY A 105 18.15 8.42 -20.66
CA GLY A 105 19.08 7.54 -19.97
C GLY A 105 19.10 7.80 -18.45
N PRO A 106 18.32 7.03 -17.67
CA PRO A 106 18.21 7.25 -16.22
C PRO A 106 19.54 7.13 -15.49
N ALA A 107 19.88 8.10 -14.64
CA ALA A 107 21.11 8.10 -13.84
C ALA A 107 21.04 7.15 -12.62
N CYS A 108 19.84 6.84 -12.13
CA CYS A 108 19.61 5.99 -10.97
C CYS A 108 18.82 4.73 -11.35
N GLY A 109 19.02 3.66 -10.57
CA GLY A 109 18.30 2.39 -10.80
C GLY A 109 16.90 2.34 -10.20
N ALA A 110 16.49 3.33 -9.41
CA ALA A 110 15.16 3.40 -8.85
C ALA A 110 14.69 4.85 -8.70
N TYR A 111 13.38 5.05 -8.77
CA TYR A 111 12.76 6.37 -8.59
C TYR A 111 11.53 6.26 -7.70
N THR A 112 11.40 7.25 -6.84
CA THR A 112 10.26 7.41 -5.92
C THR A 112 9.20 8.28 -6.58
N VAL A 113 7.93 7.97 -6.36
CA VAL A 113 6.79 8.72 -6.85
C VAL A 113 5.96 9.21 -5.66
N LYS A 114 5.46 10.45 -5.72
CA LYS A 114 4.50 10.97 -4.75
C LYS A 114 3.13 10.36 -5.01
N ARG A 115 2.38 10.04 -3.96
CA ARG A 115 0.99 9.63 -4.07
C ARG A 115 0.05 10.79 -3.78
N ARG A 116 -0.87 11.06 -4.70
CA ARG A 116 -2.02 11.92 -4.49
C ARG A 116 -3.19 11.05 -4.05
N CYS A 117 -3.43 11.01 -2.74
CA CYS A 117 -4.40 10.11 -2.15
C CYS A 117 -5.82 10.69 -2.22
N TYR A 118 -6.79 9.84 -2.59
CA TYR A 118 -8.20 10.20 -2.64
C TYR A 118 -8.98 9.47 -1.55
N PHE A 119 -9.81 10.21 -0.86
CA PHE A 119 -10.75 9.72 0.14
C PHE A 119 -12.16 10.17 -0.25
N LEU A 120 -13.05 9.22 -0.50
CA LEU A 120 -14.42 9.49 -0.97
C LEU A 120 -14.45 10.45 -2.18
N GLY A 121 -13.62 10.17 -3.18
CA GLY A 121 -13.53 10.93 -4.41
C GLY A 121 -12.87 12.32 -4.31
N ARG A 122 -12.35 12.71 -3.13
CA ARG A 122 -11.66 13.98 -2.93
C ARG A 122 -10.20 13.79 -2.54
N ALA A 123 -9.31 14.56 -3.14
CA ALA A 123 -7.88 14.49 -2.84
C ALA A 123 -7.61 15.00 -1.41
N ILE A 124 -6.90 14.20 -0.62
CA ILE A 124 -6.32 14.60 0.67
C ILE A 124 -4.95 15.20 0.41
N ARG A 125 -4.79 16.47 0.72
CA ARG A 125 -3.54 17.22 0.49
C ARG A 125 -2.71 17.39 1.76
N PHE A 126 -3.34 17.25 2.90
CA PHE A 126 -2.77 17.48 4.24
C PHE A 126 -2.95 16.22 5.10
N SER A 127 -3.35 16.36 6.35
CA SER A 127 -3.72 15.23 7.24
C SER A 127 -2.61 14.18 7.41
N GLY A 128 -1.33 14.57 7.21
CA GLY A 128 -0.17 13.69 7.30
C GLY A 128 0.19 12.93 6.01
N TRP A 129 -0.59 13.07 4.95
CA TRP A 129 -0.38 12.37 3.67
C TRP A 129 0.33 13.23 2.60
N ARG A 130 0.60 14.50 2.89
CA ARG A 130 1.26 15.43 1.96
C ARG A 130 2.59 14.93 1.40
N ASN A 131 3.31 14.14 2.18
CA ASN A 131 4.64 13.64 1.83
C ASN A 131 4.67 12.12 1.59
N ASP A 132 3.52 11.53 1.29
CA ASP A 132 3.46 10.10 0.98
C ASP A 132 4.18 9.81 -0.33
N ARG A 133 5.20 8.95 -0.25
CA ARG A 133 6.10 8.64 -1.35
C ARG A 133 6.44 7.16 -1.33
N VAL A 134 6.48 6.57 -2.51
CA VAL A 134 6.78 5.15 -2.70
C VAL A 134 7.73 4.95 -3.87
N VAL A 135 8.63 4.00 -3.77
CA VAL A 135 9.47 3.59 -4.91
C VAL A 135 8.59 2.82 -5.89
N ARG A 136 8.45 3.31 -7.11
CA ARG A 136 7.56 2.71 -8.12
C ARG A 136 8.23 2.40 -9.45
N LEU A 137 9.22 3.17 -9.88
CA LEU A 137 9.99 2.88 -11.09
C LEU A 137 11.32 2.25 -10.69
N ILE A 138 11.58 1.04 -11.17
CA ILE A 138 12.72 0.21 -10.72
C ILE A 138 13.38 -0.43 -11.93
N ARG A 139 14.69 -0.30 -12.03
CA ARG A 139 15.54 -1.09 -12.91
C ARG A 139 15.74 -2.47 -12.30
N ARG A 140 15.66 -3.53 -13.08
CA ARG A 140 15.85 -4.90 -12.60
C ARG A 140 17.14 -5.02 -11.77
N GLY A 141 17.01 -5.59 -10.58
CA GLY A 141 18.11 -5.77 -9.64
C GLY A 141 18.46 -4.55 -8.79
N ALA A 142 17.98 -3.34 -9.13
CA ALA A 142 18.35 -2.12 -8.39
C ALA A 142 17.56 -1.91 -7.08
N ALA A 143 16.41 -2.56 -6.94
CA ALA A 143 15.60 -2.47 -5.72
C ALA A 143 14.78 -3.74 -5.47
N ARG A 144 14.50 -4.02 -4.20
CA ARG A 144 13.68 -5.13 -3.73
C ARG A 144 12.81 -4.71 -2.56
N HIS A 145 11.62 -5.26 -2.48
CA HIS A 145 10.76 -5.11 -1.32
C HIS A 145 11.30 -5.97 -0.18
N ALA A 146 11.68 -5.35 0.95
CA ALA A 146 12.11 -6.09 2.12
C ALA A 146 10.91 -6.69 2.86
N ASN A 147 11.06 -7.92 3.33
CA ASN A 147 10.07 -8.58 4.17
C ASN A 147 10.08 -7.97 5.58
N ALA A 148 9.40 -6.83 5.76
CA ALA A 148 9.18 -6.24 7.08
C ALA A 148 7.73 -6.51 7.50
N ARG A 149 7.55 -6.99 8.75
CA ARG A 149 6.24 -7.42 9.28
C ARG A 149 5.17 -6.31 9.31
N VAL A 150 5.55 -5.05 9.42
CA VAL A 150 4.59 -3.95 9.64
C VAL A 150 4.63 -2.88 8.55
N HIS A 151 5.79 -2.60 7.96
CA HIS A 151 5.94 -1.62 6.88
C HIS A 151 6.96 -2.16 5.88
N PRO A 152 6.53 -2.84 4.81
CA PRO A 152 7.44 -3.28 3.77
C PRO A 152 8.19 -2.08 3.19
N ARG A 153 9.50 -2.05 3.42
CA ARG A 153 10.37 -1.02 2.86
C ARG A 153 10.94 -1.53 1.56
N VAL A 154 11.14 -0.66 0.61
CA VAL A 154 11.93 -0.97 -0.58
C VAL A 154 13.38 -0.68 -0.26
N VAL A 155 14.23 -1.71 -0.34
CA VAL A 155 15.70 -1.57 -0.26
C VAL A 155 16.18 -1.23 -1.65
N VAL A 156 16.86 -0.11 -1.79
CA VAL A 156 17.37 0.41 -3.06
C VAL A 156 18.89 0.39 -3.04
N GLN A 157 19.51 -0.08 -4.12
CA GLN A 157 20.94 0.05 -4.32
C GLN A 157 21.26 1.47 -4.83
N GLY A 158 21.80 2.31 -3.97
CA GLY A 158 22.08 3.72 -4.29
C GLY A 158 20.93 4.67 -3.97
N GLN A 159 20.74 5.68 -4.84
CA GLN A 159 19.73 6.72 -4.65
C GLN A 159 18.43 6.41 -5.38
N ALA A 160 17.31 6.86 -4.82
CA ALA A 160 15.98 6.82 -5.44
C ALA A 160 15.36 8.23 -5.44
N PRO A 161 15.77 9.12 -6.36
CA PRO A 161 15.23 10.46 -6.44
C PRO A 161 13.72 10.43 -6.70
N THR A 162 13.03 11.49 -6.25
CA THR A 162 11.58 11.60 -6.40
C THR A 162 11.22 12.27 -7.70
N LEU A 163 10.35 11.64 -8.50
CA LEU A 163 9.73 12.24 -9.67
C LEU A 163 8.81 13.39 -9.25
N ARG A 164 8.63 14.36 -10.15
CA ARG A 164 7.85 15.59 -9.87
C ARG A 164 6.35 15.32 -9.88
N SER A 165 5.92 14.53 -10.85
CA SER A 165 4.51 14.22 -11.09
C SER A 165 4.03 13.12 -10.13
N PRO A 166 2.83 13.24 -9.56
CA PRO A 166 2.29 12.23 -8.67
C PRO A 166 1.59 11.10 -9.45
N LEU A 167 1.45 9.95 -8.82
CA LEU A 167 0.39 8.98 -9.14
C LEU A 167 -0.87 9.27 -8.30
N ASP A 168 -2.02 8.83 -8.78
CA ASP A 168 -3.28 8.89 -8.05
C ASP A 168 -3.54 7.58 -7.31
N HIS A 169 -3.96 7.66 -6.04
CA HIS A 169 -4.22 6.53 -5.18
C HIS A 169 -5.64 6.64 -4.59
N TYR A 170 -6.55 5.80 -5.08
CA TYR A 170 -7.96 5.78 -4.71
C TYR A 170 -8.21 4.81 -3.55
N MET A 171 -7.71 5.17 -2.37
CA MET A 171 -7.72 4.30 -1.19
C MET A 171 -9.11 3.89 -0.73
N ILE A 172 -10.10 4.78 -0.92
CA ILE A 172 -11.41 4.65 -0.26
C ILE A 172 -12.48 5.26 -1.13
N GLU A 173 -13.33 4.42 -1.66
CA GLU A 173 -14.55 4.80 -2.37
C GLU A 173 -15.80 4.58 -1.51
N ASP A 174 -15.76 3.59 -0.61
CA ASP A 174 -16.84 3.22 0.28
C ASP A 174 -16.46 3.45 1.75
N PHE A 175 -17.18 4.34 2.42
CA PHE A 175 -16.91 4.70 3.83
C PHE A 175 -17.19 3.54 4.79
N HIS A 176 -18.20 2.72 4.49
CA HIS A 176 -18.53 1.56 5.32
C HIS A 176 -17.40 0.52 5.30
N GLU A 177 -16.90 0.20 4.11
CA GLU A 177 -15.75 -0.72 3.97
C GLU A 177 -14.48 -0.13 4.60
N TYR A 178 -14.33 1.19 4.56
CA TYR A 178 -13.21 1.84 5.25
C TYR A 178 -13.29 1.69 6.76
N LEU A 179 -14.46 1.86 7.37
CA LEU A 179 -14.64 1.65 8.80
C LEU A 179 -14.31 0.21 9.21
N LYS A 180 -14.77 -0.78 8.45
CA LYS A 180 -14.39 -2.19 8.68
C LYS A 180 -12.87 -2.38 8.62
N ARG A 181 -12.21 -1.75 7.64
CA ARG A 181 -10.75 -1.77 7.50
C ARG A 181 -10.06 -1.13 8.71
N MET A 182 -10.58 -0.03 9.25
CA MET A 182 -10.03 0.61 10.45
C MET A 182 -10.14 -0.28 11.69
N VAL A 183 -11.24 -0.99 11.87
CA VAL A 183 -11.41 -2.00 12.95
C VAL A 183 -10.37 -3.11 12.76
N LYS A 184 -10.23 -3.65 11.57
CA LYS A 184 -9.25 -4.70 11.23
C LYS A 184 -7.81 -4.24 11.52
N TYR A 185 -7.44 -3.03 11.12
CA TYR A 185 -6.12 -2.47 11.43
C TYR A 185 -5.90 -2.22 12.93
N GLY A 186 -6.96 -1.84 13.64
CA GLY A 186 -6.93 -1.75 15.10
C GLY A 186 -6.60 -3.10 15.75
N HIS A 187 -7.27 -4.18 15.30
CA HIS A 187 -7.00 -5.56 15.74
C HIS A 187 -5.56 -5.99 15.46
N TRP A 188 -5.08 -5.81 14.23
CA TRP A 188 -3.72 -6.18 13.86
C TRP A 188 -2.67 -5.41 14.65
N GLY A 189 -2.89 -4.10 14.81
CA GLY A 189 -2.01 -3.27 15.61
C GLY A 189 -1.98 -3.67 17.08
N ALA A 190 -3.11 -4.07 17.65
CA ALA A 190 -3.21 -4.57 19.02
C ALA A 190 -2.50 -5.93 19.16
N ALA A 191 -2.72 -6.86 18.21
CA ALA A 191 -2.08 -8.18 18.22
C ALA A 191 -0.56 -8.08 18.09
N GLN A 192 -0.07 -7.17 17.25
CA GLN A 192 1.37 -6.91 17.14
C GLN A 192 1.92 -6.33 18.46
N ALA A 193 1.24 -5.33 19.02
CA ALA A 193 1.65 -4.72 20.29
C ALA A 193 1.67 -5.75 21.45
N TRP A 194 0.68 -6.65 21.47
CA TRP A 194 0.63 -7.76 22.45
C TRP A 194 1.86 -8.67 22.34
N ARG A 195 2.21 -9.08 21.11
CA ARG A 195 3.39 -9.93 20.85
C ARG A 195 4.71 -9.24 21.17
N ASP A 196 4.78 -7.94 20.94
CA ASP A 196 5.94 -7.11 21.27
C ASP A 196 6.05 -6.84 22.77
N GLY A 197 5.15 -7.40 23.60
CA GLY A 197 5.13 -7.20 25.04
C GLY A 197 4.72 -5.79 25.48
N GLN A 198 4.16 -4.98 24.56
CA GLN A 198 3.69 -3.65 24.90
C GLN A 198 2.52 -3.72 25.88
N ARG A 199 2.44 -2.71 26.74
CA ARG A 199 1.36 -2.56 27.72
C ARG A 199 0.58 -1.28 27.43
N ALA A 200 -0.74 -1.35 27.62
CA ALA A 200 -1.62 -0.19 27.55
C ALA A 200 -2.11 0.17 28.95
N SER A 201 -2.03 1.45 29.32
CA SER A 201 -2.76 1.97 30.46
C SER A 201 -4.15 2.40 30.02
N SER A 202 -5.17 2.12 30.86
CA SER A 202 -6.56 2.37 30.51
C SER A 202 -6.83 3.82 30.13
N PHE A 203 -6.28 4.76 30.86
CA PHE A 203 -6.59 6.17 30.67
C PHE A 203 -5.70 6.85 29.64
N ALA A 204 -4.39 6.73 29.79
CA ALA A 204 -3.46 7.44 28.92
C ALA A 204 -3.48 6.93 27.47
N ASP A 205 -3.45 5.61 27.28
CA ASP A 205 -3.34 5.03 25.94
C ASP A 205 -4.69 4.98 25.21
N VAL A 206 -5.78 4.72 25.95
CA VAL A 206 -7.12 4.62 25.34
C VAL A 206 -7.73 5.99 25.05
N LEU A 207 -7.44 7.02 25.88
CA LEU A 207 -7.99 8.34 25.71
C LEU A 207 -7.03 9.32 25.02
N PHE A 208 -5.80 9.49 25.54
CA PHE A 208 -4.90 10.52 25.06
C PHE A 208 -4.27 10.19 23.70
N ARG A 209 -3.93 8.94 23.39
CA ARG A 209 -3.30 8.60 22.08
C ARG A 209 -4.24 8.86 20.89
N PRO A 210 -5.53 8.47 20.92
CA PRO A 210 -6.47 8.84 19.85
C PRO A 210 -6.70 10.36 19.76
N ALA A 211 -6.87 11.05 20.90
CA ALA A 211 -7.04 12.50 20.93
C ALA A 211 -5.81 13.21 20.35
N TRP A 212 -4.61 12.79 20.76
CA TRP A 212 -3.36 13.30 20.19
C TRP A 212 -3.24 13.00 18.70
N ARG A 213 -3.62 11.78 18.25
CA ARG A 213 -3.62 11.41 16.84
C ARG A 213 -4.51 12.35 16.04
N PHE A 214 -5.72 12.61 16.52
CA PHE A 214 -6.63 13.55 15.89
C PHE A 214 -6.05 14.97 15.86
N PHE A 215 -5.64 15.51 17.00
CA PHE A 215 -5.07 16.86 17.08
C PHE A 215 -3.85 17.02 16.16
N ARG A 216 -2.95 16.04 16.16
CA ARG A 216 -1.77 16.05 15.31
C ARG A 216 -2.15 16.06 13.82
N THR A 217 -3.06 15.18 13.38
CA THR A 217 -3.39 15.08 11.95
C THR A 217 -4.29 16.19 11.48
N TYR A 218 -5.28 16.59 12.27
CA TYR A 218 -6.24 17.63 11.91
C TYR A 218 -5.67 19.05 12.11
N GLY A 219 -5.01 19.29 13.25
CA GLY A 219 -4.40 20.58 13.57
C GLY A 219 -2.99 20.73 13.00
N LEU A 220 -2.01 20.03 13.59
CA LEU A 220 -0.58 20.26 13.27
C LEU A 220 -0.22 19.86 11.83
N GLN A 221 -0.85 18.84 11.26
CA GLN A 221 -0.66 18.42 9.87
C GLN A 221 -1.69 19.05 8.91
N LEU A 222 -2.36 20.12 9.39
CA LEU A 222 -3.26 20.96 8.61
C LEU A 222 -4.44 20.21 7.96
N GLY A 223 -4.90 19.10 8.54
CA GLY A 223 -6.06 18.36 8.03
C GLY A 223 -7.34 19.21 7.98
N VAL A 224 -7.42 20.29 8.77
CA VAL A 224 -8.50 21.27 8.70
C VAL A 224 -8.64 21.89 7.29
N LEU A 225 -7.55 22.00 6.53
CA LEU A 225 -7.55 22.57 5.18
C LEU A 225 -8.09 21.58 4.12
N ASP A 226 -8.24 20.29 4.46
CA ASP A 226 -8.92 19.30 3.62
C ASP A 226 -10.46 19.36 3.79
N GLY A 227 -10.98 20.31 4.61
CA GLY A 227 -12.41 20.54 4.82
C GLY A 227 -13.12 19.36 5.48
N GLY A 228 -14.40 19.13 5.10
CA GLY A 228 -15.20 18.04 5.68
C GLY A 228 -14.63 16.65 5.47
N VAL A 229 -13.90 16.44 4.39
CA VAL A 229 -13.20 15.16 4.11
C VAL A 229 -12.01 14.98 5.06
N GLY A 230 -11.29 16.06 5.34
CA GLY A 230 -10.17 16.05 6.28
C GLY A 230 -10.58 15.69 7.70
N ILE A 231 -11.69 16.25 8.21
CA ILE A 231 -12.18 15.87 9.54
C ILE A 231 -12.61 14.42 9.60
N ALA A 232 -13.38 13.91 8.58
CA ALA A 232 -13.80 12.51 8.53
C ALA A 232 -12.60 11.56 8.50
N PHE A 233 -11.61 11.85 7.67
CA PHE A 233 -10.38 11.07 7.58
C PHE A 233 -9.59 11.07 8.91
N CYS A 234 -9.37 12.24 9.52
CA CYS A 234 -8.63 12.36 10.78
C CYS A 234 -9.33 11.65 11.94
N LEU A 235 -10.68 11.68 11.99
CA LEU A 235 -11.47 10.93 12.96
C LEU A 235 -11.31 9.43 12.78
N CYS A 236 -11.31 8.92 11.54
CA CYS A 236 -11.08 7.50 11.28
C CYS A 236 -9.66 7.06 11.70
N GLN A 237 -8.64 7.90 11.50
CA GLN A 237 -7.28 7.62 11.97
C GLN A 237 -7.19 7.58 13.50
N ALA A 238 -7.89 8.49 14.17
CA ALA A 238 -8.01 8.48 15.63
C ALA A 238 -8.77 7.25 16.14
N PHE A 239 -9.84 6.87 15.44
CA PHE A 239 -10.63 5.66 15.75
C PHE A 239 -9.80 4.39 15.62
N ALA A 240 -8.99 4.22 14.57
CA ALA A 240 -8.08 3.06 14.45
C ALA A 240 -7.07 3.01 15.61
N THR A 241 -6.58 4.18 16.06
CA THR A 241 -5.71 4.28 17.22
C THR A 241 -6.45 3.90 18.52
N TYR A 242 -7.67 4.37 18.69
CA TYR A 242 -8.54 3.99 19.81
C TYR A 242 -8.79 2.48 19.83
N ALA A 243 -9.20 1.90 18.70
CA ALA A 243 -9.45 0.47 18.56
C ALA A 243 -8.22 -0.37 18.97
N LYS A 244 -7.03 0.00 18.47
CA LYS A 244 -5.77 -0.66 18.82
C LYS A 244 -5.55 -0.72 20.34
N TRP A 245 -5.58 0.44 21.00
CA TRP A 245 -5.18 0.55 22.39
C TRP A 245 -6.26 0.01 23.35
N SER A 246 -7.54 0.17 22.99
CA SER A 246 -8.65 -0.41 23.75
C SER A 246 -8.65 -1.92 23.73
N LEU A 247 -8.39 -2.53 22.55
CA LEU A 247 -8.26 -3.98 22.42
C LEU A 247 -7.06 -4.52 23.21
N LEU A 248 -5.90 -3.88 23.08
CA LEU A 248 -4.72 -4.27 23.84
C LEU A 248 -4.98 -4.22 25.35
N TRP A 249 -5.64 -3.17 25.82
CA TRP A 249 -6.01 -3.03 27.22
C TRP A 249 -7.02 -4.10 27.67
N SER A 250 -8.06 -4.36 26.86
CA SER A 250 -9.04 -5.42 27.19
C SER A 250 -8.39 -6.79 27.31
N TRP A 251 -7.47 -7.13 26.42
CA TRP A 251 -6.71 -8.38 26.48
C TRP A 251 -5.82 -8.50 27.72
N GLN A 252 -5.26 -7.39 28.20
CA GLN A 252 -4.52 -7.37 29.45
C GLN A 252 -5.43 -7.63 30.66
N LEU A 253 -6.64 -7.08 30.66
CA LEU A 253 -7.63 -7.37 31.71
C LEU A 253 -8.06 -8.83 31.69
N ASP A 254 -8.23 -9.43 30.51
CA ASP A 254 -8.55 -10.85 30.41
C ASP A 254 -7.41 -11.72 30.90
N ALA A 255 -6.16 -11.43 30.54
CA ALA A 255 -4.99 -12.14 31.02
C ALA A 255 -4.83 -12.04 32.55
N ALA A 256 -5.10 -10.87 33.13
CA ALA A 256 -5.08 -10.68 34.57
C ALA A 256 -6.17 -11.52 35.33
N ARG A 257 -7.24 -11.92 34.64
CA ARG A 257 -8.31 -12.80 35.12
C ARG A 257 -8.08 -14.27 34.76
N GLY A 258 -6.88 -14.63 34.25
CA GLY A 258 -6.55 -15.99 33.85
C GLY A 258 -7.21 -16.44 32.55
N ARG A 259 -7.76 -15.52 31.75
CA ARG A 259 -8.34 -15.81 30.44
C ARG A 259 -7.33 -15.54 29.35
N SER A 260 -7.24 -16.44 28.37
CA SER A 260 -6.42 -16.20 27.17
C SER A 260 -7.09 -15.14 26.28
N PRO A 261 -6.36 -14.11 25.83
CA PRO A 261 -6.91 -13.13 24.91
C PRO A 261 -7.29 -13.81 23.59
N GLN A 262 -8.47 -13.49 23.08
CA GLN A 262 -8.87 -13.89 21.72
C GLN A 262 -8.10 -13.02 20.72
N LEU A 263 -6.92 -13.49 20.32
CA LEU A 263 -6.20 -12.85 19.22
C LEU A 263 -6.97 -13.07 17.92
N PRO A 264 -6.99 -12.10 17.01
CA PRO A 264 -7.67 -12.28 15.74
C PRO A 264 -7.13 -13.53 15.04
N GLU A 265 -8.04 -14.41 14.64
CA GLU A 265 -7.75 -15.44 13.66
C GLU A 265 -7.50 -14.70 12.35
N PHE A 266 -6.35 -14.91 11.80
CA PHE A 266 -6.02 -14.36 10.48
C PHE A 266 -6.51 -15.37 9.45
N ASP A 267 -7.14 -14.89 8.38
CA ASP A 267 -7.39 -15.69 7.18
C ASP A 267 -6.07 -16.40 6.80
N GLU A 268 -6.11 -17.67 6.40
CA GLU A 268 -4.92 -18.44 5.99
C GLU A 268 -4.07 -17.69 4.96
N ARG A 269 -4.69 -16.86 4.10
CA ARG A 269 -4.04 -15.94 3.18
C ARG A 269 -3.29 -14.79 3.88
N GLU A 270 -3.69 -14.45 5.08
CA GLU A 270 -3.03 -13.45 5.93
C GLU A 270 -2.02 -14.10 6.88
N GLU A 271 -2.20 -15.37 7.24
CA GLU A 271 -1.21 -16.14 8.04
C GLU A 271 0.07 -16.43 7.25
N THR A 272 -0.05 -16.68 5.97
CA THR A 272 1.13 -16.82 5.10
C THR A 272 1.96 -15.54 5.06
N TRP A 273 1.39 -14.39 5.40
CA TRP A 273 2.11 -13.15 5.58
C TRP A 273 2.97 -13.13 6.87
N ARG A 274 2.71 -13.97 7.87
CA ARG A 274 3.44 -14.04 9.14
C ARG A 274 4.83 -14.66 9.07
N GLY A 275 5.31 -14.93 7.87
CA GLY A 275 6.73 -15.09 7.65
C GLY A 275 7.29 -16.45 7.90
N ALA A 276 6.88 -17.36 7.09
CA ALA A 276 7.86 -18.24 6.52
C ALA A 276 8.63 -17.45 5.43
N VAL A 277 9.50 -16.56 5.85
CA VAL A 277 10.64 -16.20 5.01
C VAL A 277 11.55 -17.40 5.12
N PRO A 278 11.80 -18.19 4.04
CA PRO A 278 12.97 -19.05 4.03
C PRO A 278 14.15 -18.12 4.29
N ALA A 279 15.01 -18.48 5.25
CA ALA A 279 16.30 -17.85 5.38
C ALA A 279 16.92 -17.85 3.98
N ALA A 280 17.40 -16.68 3.55
CA ALA A 280 18.17 -16.59 2.32
C ALA A 280 19.38 -17.50 2.52
N GLU A 281 19.44 -18.60 1.75
CA GLU A 281 20.69 -19.30 1.48
C GLU A 281 21.53 -18.45 0.53
#